data_c4d0d8d1040117eeaca7cd3ccc0d6af7
#
_entry.id   c4d0d8d1040117eeaca7cd3ccc0d6af7
#
_cell.length_a   1.000
_cell.length_b   1.000
_cell.length_c   1.000
_cell.angle_alpha   90.00
_cell.angle_beta   90.00
_cell.angle_gamma   90.00
#
_symmetry.space_group_name_H-M   'P 1'
#
loop_
_entity.id
_entity.type
_entity.pdbx_description
1 polymer ?
#
loop_
_entity_poly.entity_id
_entity_poly.type
_entity_poly.pdbx_seq_one_letter_code
_entity_poly.pdbx_strand_id
1 'polypeptide(L)'
;MAKVATITLNAAYDLVGRLPRIEIGEVNTVETLGIFPAGKGINVAKVLKDLGVEVAVGGFLGEDNVGDFETLFKKQGLEDKFHRVAGKTRINVKITETEADVTDLNFLGYQITPEAWQQFTVDSLAYCQNFDIVAVCGSLPRGVSPELFADWLNQLHQAGVKVVLDSSNAALTAGLKAHPWL
;
A
#
# COMPACT_ATOMS: atom_id res chain seq x y z
N MET A 1 -20.23 15.20 0.06
CA MET A 1 -19.81 13.85 0.48
C MET A 1 -18.32 13.93 0.73
N ALA A 2 -17.79 13.33 1.79
CA ALA A 2 -16.36 13.39 2.06
C ALA A 2 -15.56 12.67 0.96
N LYS A 3 -14.40 13.24 0.60
CA LYS A 3 -13.46 12.69 -0.37
C LYS A 3 -12.17 12.29 0.32
N VAL A 4 -11.77 11.05 0.17
CA VAL A 4 -10.56 10.52 0.82
C VAL A 4 -9.62 9.93 -0.23
N ALA A 5 -8.34 10.29 -0.16
CA ALA A 5 -7.31 9.56 -0.90
C ALA A 5 -6.60 8.59 0.06
N THR A 6 -6.30 7.39 -0.40
CA THR A 6 -5.45 6.45 0.34
C THR A 6 -4.18 6.18 -0.44
N ILE A 7 -3.04 6.25 0.23
CA ILE A 7 -1.73 6.05 -0.39
C ILE A 7 -1.09 4.77 0.14
N THR A 8 -0.73 3.89 -0.77
CA THR A 8 -0.02 2.63 -0.52
C THR A 8 1.28 2.61 -1.32
N LEU A 9 2.38 2.98 -0.69
CA LEU A 9 3.68 3.06 -1.39
C LEU A 9 4.26 1.69 -1.74
N ASN A 10 3.93 0.66 -0.96
CA ASN A 10 4.48 -0.70 -1.08
C ASN A 10 3.37 -1.75 -1.09
N ALA A 11 2.55 -1.71 -2.13
CA ALA A 11 1.48 -2.67 -2.35
C ALA A 11 2.00 -4.12 -2.48
N ALA A 12 1.11 -5.09 -2.39
CA ALA A 12 1.44 -6.50 -2.53
C ALA A 12 0.25 -7.29 -3.07
N TYR A 13 0.52 -8.48 -3.61
CA TYR A 13 -0.45 -9.55 -3.68
C TYR A 13 -0.34 -10.40 -2.41
N ASP A 14 -1.45 -10.69 -1.76
CA ASP A 14 -1.51 -11.67 -0.68
C ASP A 14 -1.88 -13.04 -1.26
N LEU A 15 -0.92 -13.96 -1.32
CA LEU A 15 -1.13 -15.37 -1.61
C LEU A 15 -1.44 -16.08 -0.30
N VAL A 16 -2.69 -16.53 -0.18
CA VAL A 16 -3.19 -17.16 1.05
C VAL A 16 -3.26 -18.66 0.87
N GLY A 17 -2.65 -19.38 1.79
CA GLY A 17 -2.67 -20.83 1.82
C GLY A 17 -2.96 -21.40 3.20
N ARG A 18 -3.33 -22.68 3.24
CA ARG A 18 -3.57 -23.43 4.45
C ARG A 18 -2.92 -24.79 4.40
N LEU A 19 -2.41 -25.25 5.55
CA LEU A 19 -1.96 -26.62 5.78
C LEU A 19 -2.14 -26.98 7.26
N PRO A 20 -2.06 -28.28 7.63
CA PRO A 20 -2.18 -28.68 9.02
C PRO A 20 -1.08 -28.07 9.90
N ARG A 21 0.18 -28.13 9.45
CA ARG A 21 1.36 -27.63 10.17
C ARG A 21 2.54 -27.46 9.20
N ILE A 22 3.34 -26.40 9.40
CA ILE A 22 4.60 -26.22 8.68
C ILE A 22 5.68 -27.12 9.28
N GLU A 23 6.31 -27.95 8.45
CA GLU A 23 7.48 -28.76 8.79
C GLU A 23 8.73 -28.10 8.21
N ILE A 24 9.55 -27.52 9.10
CA ILE A 24 10.76 -26.79 8.69
C ILE A 24 11.81 -27.78 8.16
N GLY A 25 12.31 -27.49 6.96
CA GLY A 25 13.31 -28.34 6.27
C GLY A 25 12.70 -29.41 5.37
N GLU A 26 11.38 -29.56 5.35
CA GLU A 26 10.66 -30.54 4.55
C GLU A 26 9.84 -29.89 3.41
N VAL A 27 9.35 -30.71 2.49
CA VAL A 27 8.44 -30.27 1.44
C VAL A 27 7.03 -30.19 2.01
N ASN A 28 6.48 -29.00 2.07
CA ASN A 28 5.13 -28.75 2.57
C ASN A 28 4.15 -28.58 1.39
N THR A 29 3.08 -29.36 1.35
CA THR A 29 1.99 -29.18 0.38
C THR A 29 0.93 -28.27 0.98
N VAL A 30 0.67 -27.13 0.32
CA VAL A 30 -0.23 -26.09 0.81
C VAL A 30 -1.49 -26.02 -0.05
N GLU A 31 -2.66 -26.06 0.57
CA GLU A 31 -3.93 -25.75 -0.08
C GLU A 31 -3.98 -24.24 -0.38
N THR A 32 -4.08 -23.86 -1.65
CA THR A 32 -4.19 -22.45 -2.05
C THR A 32 -5.63 -21.97 -1.85
N LEU A 33 -5.82 -20.95 -1.04
CA LEU A 33 -7.12 -20.31 -0.82
C LEU A 33 -7.37 -19.15 -1.79
N GLY A 34 -6.31 -18.54 -2.31
CA GLY A 34 -6.41 -17.50 -3.33
C GLY A 34 -5.19 -16.56 -3.34
N ILE A 35 -5.17 -15.70 -4.37
CA ILE A 35 -4.24 -14.58 -4.49
C ILE A 35 -5.04 -13.30 -4.67
N PHE A 36 -4.75 -12.28 -3.87
CA PHE A 36 -5.58 -11.08 -3.79
C PHE A 36 -4.73 -9.81 -3.88
N PRO A 37 -5.13 -8.84 -4.72
CA PRO A 37 -4.56 -7.51 -4.66
C PRO A 37 -4.73 -6.90 -3.25
N ALA A 38 -3.64 -6.48 -2.63
CA ALA A 38 -3.58 -6.06 -1.24
C ALA A 38 -2.66 -4.86 -1.03
N GLY A 39 -2.79 -4.27 0.15
CA GLY A 39 -2.05 -3.13 0.64
C GLY A 39 -2.88 -2.42 1.69
N LYS A 40 -2.25 -1.91 2.75
CA LYS A 40 -2.99 -1.31 3.86
C LYS A 40 -3.95 -0.19 3.39
N GLY A 41 -3.47 0.76 2.58
CA GLY A 41 -4.31 1.83 2.06
C GLY A 41 -5.40 1.33 1.10
N ILE A 42 -5.12 0.30 0.30
CA ILE A 42 -6.13 -0.33 -0.57
C ILE A 42 -7.25 -0.97 0.28
N ASN A 43 -6.89 -1.63 1.39
CA ASN A 43 -7.89 -2.21 2.30
C ASN A 43 -8.72 -1.13 3.00
N VAL A 44 -8.09 -0.02 3.42
CA VAL A 44 -8.80 1.16 3.95
C VAL A 44 -9.75 1.72 2.89
N ALA A 45 -9.30 1.85 1.64
CA ALA A 45 -10.13 2.35 0.54
C ALA A 45 -11.39 1.51 0.31
N LYS A 46 -11.27 0.17 0.35
CA LYS A 46 -12.41 -0.75 0.22
C LYS A 46 -13.45 -0.51 1.31
N VAL A 47 -13.02 -0.43 2.57
CA VAL A 47 -13.93 -0.17 3.70
C VAL A 47 -14.59 1.21 3.58
N LEU A 48 -13.84 2.25 3.24
CA LEU A 48 -14.40 3.59 3.05
C LEU A 48 -15.42 3.61 1.91
N LYS A 49 -15.16 2.87 0.84
CA LYS A 49 -16.09 2.76 -0.29
C LYS A 49 -17.39 2.07 0.12
N ASP A 50 -17.32 1.00 0.91
CA ASP A 50 -18.48 0.31 1.46
C ASP A 50 -19.31 1.21 2.40
N LEU A 51 -18.66 2.19 3.03
CA LEU A 51 -19.30 3.23 3.84
C LEU A 51 -19.85 4.42 3.01
N GLY A 52 -19.76 4.36 1.69
CA GLY A 52 -20.31 5.38 0.79
C GLY A 52 -19.43 6.62 0.59
N VAL A 53 -18.13 6.53 0.91
CA VAL A 53 -17.18 7.63 0.72
C VAL A 53 -16.66 7.64 -0.73
N GLU A 54 -16.40 8.81 -1.30
CA GLU A 54 -15.64 8.95 -2.55
C GLU A 54 -14.15 8.70 -2.26
N VAL A 55 -13.56 7.69 -2.93
CA VAL A 55 -12.19 7.28 -2.62
C VAL A 55 -11.32 7.21 -3.88
N ALA A 56 -10.14 7.84 -3.80
CA ALA A 56 -9.03 7.59 -4.71
C ALA A 56 -7.96 6.75 -4.03
N VAL A 57 -7.29 5.92 -4.81
CA VAL A 57 -6.17 5.07 -4.36
C VAL A 57 -4.90 5.45 -5.12
N GLY A 58 -3.79 5.61 -4.43
CA GLY A 58 -2.51 6.00 -5.02
C GLY A 58 -1.31 5.33 -4.37
N GLY A 59 -0.14 5.60 -4.91
CA GLY A 59 1.12 4.99 -4.52
C GLY A 59 1.83 4.38 -5.72
N PHE A 60 2.43 3.20 -5.57
CA PHE A 60 3.14 2.51 -6.64
C PHE A 60 2.62 1.10 -6.89
N LEU A 61 2.56 0.68 -8.16
CA LEU A 61 2.32 -0.69 -8.61
C LEU A 61 3.35 -1.08 -9.68
N GLY A 62 3.81 -2.32 -9.63
CA GLY A 62 4.64 -2.89 -10.69
C GLY A 62 3.82 -3.12 -11.95
N GLU A 63 4.32 -2.65 -13.10
CA GLU A 63 3.60 -2.73 -14.38
C GLU A 63 3.42 -4.15 -14.92
N ASP A 64 4.35 -5.08 -14.56
CA ASP A 64 4.37 -6.44 -15.13
C ASP A 64 3.22 -7.34 -14.63
N ASN A 65 2.55 -6.98 -13.51
CA ASN A 65 1.47 -7.77 -12.92
C ASN A 65 0.32 -6.93 -12.36
N VAL A 66 0.01 -5.80 -12.98
CA VAL A 66 -0.94 -4.81 -12.47
C VAL A 66 -2.42 -5.18 -12.68
N GLY A 67 -2.75 -6.11 -13.58
CA GLY A 67 -4.10 -6.34 -14.10
C GLY A 67 -5.18 -6.61 -13.05
N ASP A 68 -4.87 -7.38 -12.00
CA ASP A 68 -5.84 -7.67 -10.94
C ASP A 68 -6.12 -6.45 -10.05
N PHE A 69 -5.14 -5.55 -9.86
CA PHE A 69 -5.37 -4.28 -9.19
C PHE A 69 -6.31 -3.38 -9.98
N GLU A 70 -6.10 -3.26 -11.28
CA GLU A 70 -6.97 -2.46 -12.16
C GLU A 70 -8.39 -3.01 -12.19
N THR A 71 -8.52 -4.33 -12.24
CA THR A 71 -9.81 -5.02 -12.15
C THR A 71 -10.51 -4.74 -10.82
N LEU A 72 -9.77 -4.81 -9.70
CA LEU A 72 -10.28 -4.48 -8.37
C LEU A 72 -10.77 -3.04 -8.31
N PHE A 73 -9.95 -2.08 -8.76
CA PHE A 73 -10.29 -0.65 -8.69
C PHE A 73 -11.54 -0.33 -9.51
N LYS A 74 -11.63 -0.87 -10.73
CA LYS A 74 -12.80 -0.73 -11.59
C LYS A 74 -14.06 -1.33 -10.96
N LYS A 75 -13.96 -2.55 -10.42
CA LYS A 75 -15.08 -3.24 -9.76
C LYS A 75 -15.61 -2.50 -8.55
N GLN A 76 -14.71 -1.92 -7.75
CA GLN A 76 -15.02 -1.18 -6.53
C GLN A 76 -15.37 0.31 -6.79
N GLY A 77 -15.20 0.79 -8.01
CA GLY A 77 -15.38 2.21 -8.34
C GLY A 77 -14.40 3.13 -7.59
N LEU A 78 -13.15 2.67 -7.42
CA LEU A 78 -12.05 3.45 -6.85
C LEU A 78 -11.35 4.25 -7.94
N GLU A 79 -11.07 5.53 -7.70
CA GLU A 79 -10.31 6.35 -8.62
C GLU A 79 -8.82 5.98 -8.53
N ASP A 80 -8.26 5.49 -9.63
CA ASP A 80 -6.87 5.01 -9.69
C ASP A 80 -5.89 6.16 -9.94
N LYS A 81 -5.03 6.44 -8.98
CA LYS A 81 -3.92 7.41 -9.00
C LYS A 81 -2.55 6.74 -8.78
N PHE A 82 -2.47 5.43 -8.90
CA PHE A 82 -1.21 4.71 -8.76
C PHE A 82 -0.24 5.01 -9.91
N HIS A 83 1.02 5.22 -9.56
CA HIS A 83 2.13 5.24 -10.52
C HIS A 83 2.53 3.81 -10.87
N ARG A 84 2.67 3.53 -12.16
CA ARG A 84 3.22 2.26 -12.66
C ARG A 84 4.74 2.40 -12.71
N VAL A 85 5.42 1.41 -12.14
CA VAL A 85 6.89 1.35 -12.13
C VAL A 85 7.36 0.02 -12.69
N ALA A 86 8.57 0.00 -13.26
CA ALA A 86 9.14 -1.21 -13.83
C ALA A 86 9.20 -2.35 -12.81
N GLY A 87 8.92 -3.57 -13.26
CA GLY A 87 8.95 -4.80 -12.47
C GLY A 87 7.58 -5.19 -11.92
N LYS A 88 7.60 -6.08 -10.94
CA LYS A 88 6.40 -6.69 -10.36
C LYS A 88 6.07 -6.13 -8.98
N THR A 89 4.79 -5.93 -8.72
CA THR A 89 4.29 -5.84 -7.35
C THR A 89 4.57 -7.15 -6.63
N ARG A 90 5.12 -7.06 -5.43
CA ARG A 90 5.53 -8.21 -4.61
C ARG A 90 4.37 -9.12 -4.24
N ILE A 91 4.70 -10.35 -3.88
CA ILE A 91 3.76 -11.30 -3.30
C ILE A 91 4.12 -11.47 -1.82
N ASN A 92 3.14 -11.35 -0.94
CA ASN A 92 3.24 -11.79 0.44
C ASN A 92 2.54 -13.14 0.55
N VAL A 93 3.19 -14.11 1.16
CA VAL A 93 2.60 -15.44 1.38
C VAL A 93 2.10 -15.52 2.81
N LYS A 94 0.82 -15.82 2.98
CA LYS A 94 0.16 -15.98 4.28
C LYS A 94 -0.23 -17.44 4.45
N ILE A 95 0.44 -18.13 5.34
CA ILE A 95 0.16 -19.54 5.62
C ILE A 95 -0.59 -19.63 6.95
N THR A 96 -1.80 -20.16 6.90
CA THR A 96 -2.61 -20.46 8.08
C THR A 96 -2.49 -21.94 8.43
N GLU A 97 -2.03 -22.24 9.62
CA GLU A 97 -2.03 -23.59 10.18
C GLU A 97 -3.38 -23.89 10.85
N THR A 98 -3.84 -25.13 10.83
CA THR A 98 -5.20 -25.48 11.26
C THR A 98 -5.43 -25.20 12.76
N GLU A 99 -4.40 -25.36 13.59
CA GLU A 99 -4.47 -25.19 15.06
C GLU A 99 -3.46 -24.17 15.59
N ALA A 100 -2.89 -23.32 14.73
CA ALA A 100 -1.81 -22.44 15.08
C ALA A 100 -1.94 -21.05 14.46
N ASP A 101 -0.87 -20.28 14.60
CA ASP A 101 -0.76 -18.92 14.13
C ASP A 101 -0.66 -18.80 12.59
N VAL A 102 -0.80 -17.59 12.09
CA VAL A 102 -0.54 -17.26 10.68
C VAL A 102 0.95 -16.92 10.53
N THR A 103 1.61 -17.60 9.60
CA THR A 103 2.98 -17.26 9.19
C THR A 103 2.95 -16.39 7.95
N ASP A 104 3.52 -15.19 8.04
CA ASP A 104 3.64 -14.24 6.94
C ASP A 104 5.06 -14.24 6.38
N LEU A 105 5.21 -14.55 5.07
CA LEU A 105 6.46 -14.42 4.32
C LEU A 105 6.33 -13.25 3.34
N ASN A 106 6.97 -12.13 3.66
CA ASN A 106 6.88 -10.90 2.89
C ASN A 106 8.07 -10.76 1.95
N PHE A 107 7.80 -10.86 0.64
CA PHE A 107 8.83 -10.74 -0.38
C PHE A 107 9.13 -9.28 -0.71
N LEU A 108 10.35 -9.06 -1.22
CA LEU A 108 10.75 -7.76 -1.76
C LEU A 108 10.08 -7.55 -3.12
N GLY A 109 9.58 -6.34 -3.35
CA GLY A 109 8.97 -5.95 -4.61
C GLY A 109 9.88 -5.09 -5.50
N TYR A 110 9.27 -4.22 -6.28
CA TYR A 110 9.93 -3.23 -7.11
C TYR A 110 10.87 -2.32 -6.31
N GLN A 111 11.76 -1.66 -7.01
CA GLN A 111 12.59 -0.59 -6.45
C GLN A 111 12.16 0.73 -7.09
N ILE A 112 11.94 1.73 -6.27
CA ILE A 112 11.58 3.07 -6.73
C ILE A 112 12.87 3.80 -7.10
N THR A 113 12.94 4.31 -8.33
CA THR A 113 14.04 5.16 -8.77
C THR A 113 13.85 6.59 -8.25
N PRO A 114 14.93 7.40 -8.16
CA PRO A 114 14.80 8.81 -7.78
C PRO A 114 13.82 9.59 -8.68
N GLU A 115 13.81 9.29 -9.97
CA GLU A 115 12.93 9.95 -10.95
C GLU A 115 11.46 9.57 -10.69
N ALA A 116 11.17 8.28 -10.46
CA ALA A 116 9.82 7.81 -10.14
C ALA A 116 9.32 8.42 -8.81
N TRP A 117 10.19 8.54 -7.81
CA TRP A 117 9.85 9.21 -6.55
C TRP A 117 9.56 10.69 -6.75
N GLN A 118 10.40 11.38 -7.51
CA GLN A 118 10.20 12.80 -7.81
C GLN A 118 8.86 13.03 -8.55
N GLN A 119 8.56 12.24 -9.57
CA GLN A 119 7.30 12.35 -10.31
C GLN A 119 6.10 12.08 -9.40
N PHE A 120 6.15 11.03 -8.59
CA PHE A 120 5.12 10.73 -7.59
C PHE A 120 4.90 11.90 -6.63
N THR A 121 5.98 12.50 -6.13
CA THR A 121 5.89 13.64 -5.20
C THR A 121 5.13 14.81 -5.83
N VAL A 122 5.48 15.17 -7.06
CA VAL A 122 4.82 16.28 -7.79
C VAL A 122 3.34 15.98 -8.01
N ASP A 123 3.03 14.80 -8.55
CA ASP A 123 1.66 14.45 -8.91
C ASP A 123 0.78 14.27 -7.66
N SER A 124 1.30 13.62 -6.62
CA SER A 124 0.55 13.41 -5.38
C SER A 124 0.26 14.71 -4.64
N LEU A 125 1.19 15.65 -4.61
CA LEU A 125 0.96 16.99 -4.07
C LEU A 125 -0.18 17.71 -4.80
N ALA A 126 -0.24 17.57 -6.13
CA ALA A 126 -1.27 18.21 -6.94
C ALA A 126 -2.66 17.62 -6.67
N TYR A 127 -2.80 16.29 -6.62
CA TYR A 127 -4.13 15.70 -6.44
C TYR A 127 -4.57 15.62 -4.97
N CYS A 128 -3.67 15.41 -4.01
CA CYS A 128 -4.02 15.27 -2.59
C CYS A 128 -4.73 16.49 -2.02
N GLN A 129 -4.46 17.68 -2.53
CA GLN A 129 -5.14 18.92 -2.13
C GLN A 129 -6.64 18.94 -2.47
N ASN A 130 -7.13 18.05 -3.33
CA ASN A 130 -8.53 17.94 -3.70
C ASN A 130 -9.33 16.98 -2.80
N PHE A 131 -8.70 16.44 -1.76
CA PHE A 131 -9.30 15.50 -0.82
C PHE A 131 -9.40 16.09 0.58
N ASP A 132 -10.45 15.74 1.31
CA ASP A 132 -10.66 16.20 2.69
C ASP A 132 -9.64 15.57 3.66
N ILE A 133 -9.25 14.32 3.37
CA ILE A 133 -8.29 13.53 4.16
C ILE A 133 -7.44 12.69 3.20
N VAL A 134 -6.16 12.55 3.53
CA VAL A 134 -5.23 11.62 2.85
C VAL A 134 -4.72 10.62 3.86
N ALA A 135 -5.06 9.35 3.70
CA ALA A 135 -4.57 8.25 4.53
C ALA A 135 -3.32 7.64 3.90
N VAL A 136 -2.17 7.81 4.53
CA VAL A 136 -0.89 7.24 4.09
C VAL A 136 -0.61 5.98 4.91
N CYS A 137 -0.65 4.81 4.24
CA CYS A 137 -0.70 3.53 4.92
C CYS A 137 0.37 2.55 4.46
N GLY A 138 0.98 1.86 5.42
CA GLY A 138 1.87 0.73 5.17
C GLY A 138 3.36 1.07 5.24
N SER A 139 4.17 0.17 4.72
CA SER A 139 5.64 0.26 4.71
C SER A 139 6.17 1.02 3.50
N LEU A 140 7.44 1.40 3.57
CA LEU A 140 8.16 2.00 2.44
C LEU A 140 8.66 0.91 1.48
N PRO A 141 8.64 1.19 0.17
CA PRO A 141 9.29 0.34 -0.83
C PRO A 141 10.81 0.57 -0.82
N ARG A 142 11.55 -0.34 -1.43
CA ARG A 142 12.97 -0.12 -1.70
C ARG A 142 13.16 1.14 -2.56
N GLY A 143 14.21 1.91 -2.28
CA GLY A 143 14.51 3.17 -2.98
C GLY A 143 13.87 4.40 -2.36
N VAL A 144 12.98 4.24 -1.39
CA VAL A 144 12.41 5.37 -0.62
C VAL A 144 12.91 5.29 0.82
N SER A 145 13.77 6.25 1.19
CA SER A 145 14.26 6.34 2.57
C SER A 145 13.23 6.98 3.50
N PRO A 146 13.35 6.76 4.83
CA PRO A 146 12.51 7.46 5.81
C PRO A 146 12.58 8.98 5.70
N GLU A 147 13.74 9.53 5.31
CA GLU A 147 13.96 10.97 5.14
C GLU A 147 13.18 11.51 3.94
N LEU A 148 13.29 10.85 2.76
CA LEU A 148 12.50 11.20 1.57
C LEU A 148 11.00 11.14 1.85
N PHE A 149 10.58 10.14 2.61
CA PHE A 149 9.20 10.00 3.03
C PHE A 149 8.73 11.14 3.94
N ALA A 150 9.53 11.49 4.95
CA ALA A 150 9.23 12.60 5.86
C ALA A 150 9.17 13.94 5.12
N ASP A 151 10.09 14.18 4.18
CA ASP A 151 10.09 15.39 3.36
C ASP A 151 8.82 15.51 2.51
N TRP A 152 8.37 14.42 1.91
CA TRP A 152 7.11 14.40 1.16
C TRP A 152 5.89 14.66 2.06
N LEU A 153 5.81 14.02 3.24
CA LEU A 153 4.74 14.27 4.20
C LEU A 153 4.73 15.73 4.69
N ASN A 154 5.91 16.31 4.90
CA ASN A 154 6.04 17.71 5.27
C ASN A 154 5.54 18.66 4.16
N GLN A 155 5.79 18.34 2.89
CA GLN A 155 5.24 19.10 1.76
C GLN A 155 3.70 19.01 1.73
N LEU A 156 3.11 17.83 1.99
CA LEU A 156 1.65 17.68 2.13
C LEU A 156 1.12 18.53 3.29
N HIS A 157 1.78 18.52 4.43
CA HIS A 157 1.41 19.34 5.59
C HIS A 157 1.46 20.84 5.26
N GLN A 158 2.54 21.31 4.63
CA GLN A 158 2.68 22.71 4.19
C GLN A 158 1.62 23.12 3.16
N ALA A 159 1.16 22.20 2.35
CA ALA A 159 0.05 22.39 1.41
C ALA A 159 -1.34 22.37 2.07
N GLY A 160 -1.41 22.20 3.40
CA GLY A 160 -2.67 22.17 4.17
C GLY A 160 -3.43 20.86 4.09
N VAL A 161 -2.80 19.78 3.59
CA VAL A 161 -3.43 18.46 3.47
C VAL A 161 -3.52 17.79 4.85
N LYS A 162 -4.69 17.28 5.21
CA LYS A 162 -4.90 16.50 6.43
C LYS A 162 -4.45 15.06 6.21
N VAL A 163 -3.27 14.73 6.71
CA VAL A 163 -2.70 13.39 6.59
C VAL A 163 -3.02 12.55 7.82
N VAL A 164 -3.60 11.36 7.60
CA VAL A 164 -3.68 10.26 8.59
C VAL A 164 -2.58 9.28 8.26
N LEU A 165 -1.69 9.02 9.23
CA LEU A 165 -0.51 8.17 9.03
C LEU A 165 -0.66 6.83 9.77
N ASP A 166 -0.75 5.74 9.01
CA ASP A 166 -0.66 4.36 9.52
C ASP A 166 0.60 3.67 8.99
N SER A 167 1.68 3.75 9.73
CA SER A 167 2.96 3.15 9.36
C SER A 167 3.62 2.46 10.56
N SER A 168 4.86 2.01 10.40
CA SER A 168 5.60 1.31 11.45
C SER A 168 7.10 1.60 11.39
N ASN A 169 7.81 1.27 12.47
CA ASN A 169 9.27 1.34 12.55
C ASN A 169 9.82 2.71 12.14
N ALA A 170 10.92 2.72 11.37
CA ALA A 170 11.60 3.93 10.93
C ALA A 170 10.71 4.88 10.11
N ALA A 171 9.79 4.33 9.30
CA ALA A 171 8.86 5.14 8.52
C ALA A 171 7.89 5.92 9.42
N LEU A 172 7.34 5.29 10.45
CA LEU A 172 6.48 5.97 11.43
C LEU A 172 7.27 7.03 12.20
N THR A 173 8.45 6.69 12.70
CA THR A 173 9.30 7.64 13.44
C THR A 173 9.67 8.87 12.61
N ALA A 174 9.98 8.68 11.33
CA ALA A 174 10.28 9.78 10.42
C ALA A 174 9.01 10.57 10.06
N GLY A 175 7.92 9.89 9.77
CA GLY A 175 6.66 10.52 9.37
C GLY A 175 6.02 11.38 10.45
N LEU A 176 6.18 11.03 11.73
CA LEU A 176 5.69 11.83 12.86
C LEU A 176 6.37 13.22 12.94
N LYS A 177 7.59 13.37 12.42
CA LYS A 177 8.29 14.66 12.35
C LYS A 177 7.63 15.65 11.37
N ALA A 178 6.83 15.15 10.43
CA ALA A 178 6.07 15.97 9.50
C ALA A 178 4.72 16.46 10.07
N HIS A 179 4.45 16.21 11.35
CA HIS A 179 3.23 16.62 12.05
C HIS A 179 1.93 16.19 11.32
N PRO A 180 1.71 14.89 11.07
CA PRO A 180 0.46 14.44 10.49
C PRO A 180 -0.72 14.85 11.36
N TRP A 181 -1.91 14.95 10.75
CA TRP A 181 -3.13 15.34 11.46
C TRP A 181 -3.56 14.26 12.48
N LEU A 182 -3.31 12.97 12.16
CA LEU A 182 -3.55 11.81 13.01
C LEU A 182 -2.55 10.70 12.66
#